data_8cbf49fc880a4386f3e242f67dff3aa8
#
_entry.id   8cbf49fc880a4386f3e242f67dff3aa8
#
_cell.length_a   1.000
_cell.length_b   1.000
_cell.length_c   1.000
_cell.angle_alpha   90.00
_cell.angle_beta   90.00
_cell.angle_gamma   90.00
#
_symmetry.space_group_name_H-M   'P 1'
#
loop_
_entity.id
_entity.type
_entity.pdbx_description
1 polymer ?
#
loop_
_entity_poly.entity_id
_entity_poly.type
_entity_poly.pdbx_seq_one_letter_code
_entity_poly.pdbx_strand_id
1 'polypeptide(L)'
;MPSNTPVAGVIMDPIASITPKKDSSFAMLLEAERRGVRILYFEQRDLRVERGTALGTGRPLTVRDDNADWFELGAPEEVDLGSLDVILMRKDPPFDMEYIYTTYILDRAALGGALIVNGPQALRDINEKAYTAWFPEITPLTLITRSMDDMRAFLAEHGRIVVKPLDGMGGKSIFVVRQGDNNANVIFETLTDYGRRFAMAQLFVPEISLGDKRILLIDGEPVPYALARIPSADDNRGNLVMGATARGQELSAADREICAVLGPVLREHGVLFAGIDVIGDYLTEINVTSPTGIRELDAQFDLNIAGLLFDAIDKHLTKR
;
A
#
# COMPACT_ATOMS: atom_id res chain seq x y z
N MET A 1 -31.04 23.45 6.25
CA MET A 1 -30.21 23.23 5.07
C MET A 1 -30.33 21.76 4.73
N PRO A 2 -30.50 21.33 3.48
CA PRO A 2 -30.49 19.92 3.18
C PRO A 2 -29.12 19.38 3.60
N SER A 3 -29.09 18.37 4.46
CA SER A 3 -27.87 17.62 4.76
C SER A 3 -27.44 16.93 3.47
N ASN A 4 -26.41 17.48 2.81
CA ASN A 4 -25.85 16.84 1.64
C ASN A 4 -25.17 15.57 2.12
N THR A 5 -25.70 14.40 1.73
CA THR A 5 -25.07 13.12 2.05
C THR A 5 -23.67 13.11 1.46
N PRO A 6 -22.60 12.86 2.26
CA PRO A 6 -21.25 12.80 1.72
C PRO A 6 -21.12 11.75 0.62
N VAL A 7 -20.32 12.03 -0.41
CA VAL A 7 -20.15 11.15 -1.55
C VAL A 7 -18.67 10.74 -1.66
N ALA A 8 -18.40 9.45 -1.57
CA ALA A 8 -17.07 8.88 -1.75
C ALA A 8 -16.95 8.13 -3.07
N GLY A 9 -15.94 8.45 -3.86
CA GLY A 9 -15.49 7.61 -4.97
C GLY A 9 -14.52 6.54 -4.48
N VAL A 10 -14.60 5.33 -5.01
CA VAL A 10 -13.56 4.32 -4.85
C VAL A 10 -13.08 3.84 -6.20
N ILE A 11 -11.77 3.91 -6.43
CA ILE A 11 -11.11 3.40 -7.63
C ILE A 11 -10.33 2.16 -7.23
N MET A 12 -10.75 0.99 -7.71
CA MET A 12 -10.18 -0.29 -7.32
C MET A 12 -10.28 -1.32 -8.45
N ASP A 13 -9.68 -2.48 -8.25
CA ASP A 13 -9.87 -3.65 -9.11
C ASP A 13 -11.33 -4.15 -9.04
N PRO A 14 -11.75 -4.99 -10.02
CA PRO A 14 -13.13 -5.45 -10.08
C PRO A 14 -13.60 -6.00 -8.72
N ILE A 15 -14.63 -5.37 -8.13
CA ILE A 15 -15.15 -5.70 -6.79
C ILE A 15 -15.61 -7.17 -6.71
N ALA A 16 -15.99 -7.76 -7.82
CA ALA A 16 -16.34 -9.19 -7.89
C ALA A 16 -15.15 -10.13 -7.69
N SER A 17 -13.92 -9.63 -7.83
CA SER A 17 -12.68 -10.44 -7.73
C SER A 17 -12.03 -10.42 -6.35
N ILE A 18 -12.50 -9.57 -5.43
CA ILE A 18 -11.90 -9.46 -4.09
C ILE A 18 -12.24 -10.68 -3.23
N THR A 19 -11.48 -10.82 -2.15
CA THR A 19 -11.81 -11.77 -1.08
C THR A 19 -12.33 -10.99 0.14
N PRO A 20 -13.66 -10.90 0.34
CA PRO A 20 -14.25 -10.00 1.35
C PRO A 20 -13.65 -10.14 2.75
N LYS A 21 -13.32 -11.35 3.17
CA LYS A 21 -12.73 -11.65 4.50
C LYS A 21 -11.37 -10.99 4.76
N LYS A 22 -10.63 -10.61 3.70
CA LYS A 22 -9.24 -10.13 3.81
C LYS A 22 -9.06 -8.75 3.19
N ASP A 23 -10.01 -8.29 2.40
CA ASP A 23 -9.86 -7.08 1.61
C ASP A 23 -10.01 -5.83 2.48
N SER A 24 -8.95 -5.00 2.50
CA SER A 24 -8.95 -3.75 3.26
C SER A 24 -9.76 -2.64 2.60
N SER A 25 -9.87 -2.64 1.27
CA SER A 25 -10.74 -1.71 0.55
C SER A 25 -12.19 -2.00 0.88
N PHE A 26 -12.54 -3.28 0.97
CA PHE A 26 -13.88 -3.70 1.39
C PHE A 26 -14.21 -3.28 2.83
N ALA A 27 -13.26 -3.36 3.77
CA ALA A 27 -13.45 -2.82 5.12
C ALA A 27 -13.77 -1.30 5.10
N MET A 28 -13.08 -0.55 4.24
CA MET A 28 -13.35 0.89 4.06
C MET A 28 -14.74 1.14 3.47
N LEU A 29 -15.18 0.32 2.51
CA LEU A 29 -16.53 0.42 1.93
C LEU A 29 -17.61 0.09 2.95
N LEU A 30 -17.44 -0.93 3.78
CA LEU A 30 -18.37 -1.26 4.87
C LEU A 30 -18.49 -0.12 5.88
N GLU A 31 -17.40 0.54 6.21
CA GLU A 31 -17.43 1.70 7.09
C GLU A 31 -18.13 2.90 6.44
N ALA A 32 -17.89 3.16 5.15
CA ALA A 32 -18.60 4.20 4.40
C ALA A 32 -20.12 3.95 4.41
N GLU A 33 -20.54 2.72 4.12
CA GLU A 33 -21.96 2.30 4.20
C GLU A 33 -22.54 2.52 5.60
N ARG A 34 -21.83 2.11 6.67
CA ARG A 34 -22.23 2.28 8.06
C ARG A 34 -22.41 3.76 8.44
N ARG A 35 -21.60 4.67 7.84
CA ARG A 35 -21.70 6.14 8.05
C ARG A 35 -22.76 6.80 7.17
N GLY A 36 -23.41 6.05 6.29
CA GLY A 36 -24.40 6.60 5.35
C GLY A 36 -23.76 7.45 4.23
N VAL A 37 -22.48 7.22 3.93
CA VAL A 37 -21.77 7.85 2.81
C VAL A 37 -22.24 7.19 1.51
N ARG A 38 -22.65 7.98 0.53
CA ARG A 38 -22.95 7.46 -0.83
C ARG A 38 -21.66 7.03 -1.50
N ILE A 39 -21.57 5.78 -1.94
CA ILE A 39 -20.38 5.22 -2.58
C ILE A 39 -20.58 5.16 -4.08
N LEU A 40 -19.58 5.64 -4.83
CA LEU A 40 -19.47 5.51 -6.28
C LEU A 40 -18.23 4.67 -6.62
N TYR A 41 -18.48 3.54 -7.28
CA TYR A 41 -17.44 2.61 -7.70
C TYR A 41 -16.94 2.93 -9.10
N PHE A 42 -15.61 2.88 -9.27
CA PHE A 42 -14.90 3.06 -10.53
C PHE A 42 -13.79 2.02 -10.67
N GLU A 43 -13.53 1.61 -11.90
CA GLU A 43 -12.27 1.00 -12.32
C GLU A 43 -11.42 2.03 -13.08
N GLN A 44 -10.12 1.79 -13.28
CA GLN A 44 -9.26 2.73 -14.01
C GLN A 44 -9.80 3.10 -15.40
N ARG A 45 -10.40 2.13 -16.12
CA ARG A 45 -10.97 2.30 -17.45
C ARG A 45 -12.18 3.24 -17.50
N ASP A 46 -12.78 3.54 -16.36
CA ASP A 46 -13.97 4.39 -16.26
C ASP A 46 -13.60 5.88 -16.14
N LEU A 47 -12.31 6.18 -16.02
CA LEU A 47 -11.79 7.53 -15.76
C LEU A 47 -11.31 8.20 -17.04
N ARG A 48 -11.50 9.52 -17.14
CA ARG A 48 -11.01 10.34 -18.26
C ARG A 48 -10.80 11.79 -17.85
N VAL A 49 -10.04 12.51 -18.66
CA VAL A 49 -10.01 13.98 -18.62
C VAL A 49 -10.62 14.52 -19.90
N GLU A 50 -11.61 15.38 -19.77
CA GLU A 50 -12.21 16.07 -20.90
C GLU A 50 -12.25 17.57 -20.63
N ARG A 51 -11.70 18.37 -21.56
CA ARG A 51 -11.61 19.84 -21.45
C ARG A 51 -11.03 20.33 -20.11
N GLY A 52 -10.09 19.56 -19.56
CA GLY A 52 -9.44 19.86 -18.29
C GLY A 52 -10.21 19.46 -17.03
N THR A 53 -11.38 18.86 -17.16
CA THR A 53 -12.18 18.32 -16.06
C THR A 53 -11.93 16.82 -15.92
N ALA A 54 -11.72 16.36 -14.68
CA ALA A 54 -11.63 14.93 -14.38
C ALA A 54 -13.04 14.35 -14.29
N LEU A 55 -13.37 13.44 -15.19
CA LEU A 55 -14.67 12.78 -15.27
C LEU A 55 -14.53 11.28 -15.07
N GLY A 56 -15.59 10.64 -14.61
CA GLY A 56 -15.67 9.19 -14.49
C GLY A 56 -17.08 8.68 -14.78
N THR A 57 -17.17 7.43 -15.25
CA THR A 57 -18.44 6.72 -15.34
C THR A 57 -18.57 5.83 -14.10
N GLY A 58 -19.15 6.40 -13.03
CA GLY A 58 -19.30 5.74 -11.74
C GLY A 58 -20.56 4.89 -11.66
N ARG A 59 -20.54 3.89 -10.78
CA ARG A 59 -21.72 3.10 -10.44
C ARG A 59 -22.00 3.21 -8.94
N PRO A 60 -23.22 3.60 -8.53
CA PRO A 60 -23.61 3.49 -7.13
C PRO A 60 -23.32 2.09 -6.59
N LEU A 61 -22.70 2.01 -5.43
CA LEU A 61 -22.30 0.77 -4.80
C LEU A 61 -22.93 0.66 -3.41
N THR A 62 -23.57 -0.45 -3.14
CA THR A 62 -23.98 -0.86 -1.80
C THR A 62 -23.22 -2.11 -1.41
N VAL A 63 -22.76 -2.20 -0.16
CA VAL A 63 -21.99 -3.34 0.33
C VAL A 63 -22.58 -3.94 1.60
N ARG A 64 -22.38 -5.25 1.76
CA ARG A 64 -22.83 -6.03 2.93
C ARG A 64 -21.70 -6.92 3.41
N ASP A 65 -21.51 -7.08 4.71
CA ASP A 65 -20.48 -8.00 5.24
C ASP A 65 -20.94 -9.47 5.11
N ASP A 66 -21.02 -9.91 3.86
CA ASP A 66 -21.34 -11.27 3.46
C ASP A 66 -20.27 -11.77 2.48
N ASN A 67 -19.89 -13.05 2.58
CA ASN A 67 -18.84 -13.60 1.71
C ASN A 67 -19.35 -14.15 0.38
N ALA A 68 -20.66 -14.32 0.24
CA ALA A 68 -21.30 -14.86 -0.96
C ALA A 68 -22.02 -13.76 -1.76
N ASP A 69 -22.56 -12.75 -1.06
CA ASP A 69 -23.34 -11.65 -1.66
C ASP A 69 -22.94 -10.31 -1.01
N TRP A 70 -21.74 -9.82 -1.32
CA TRP A 70 -21.12 -8.68 -0.62
C TRP A 70 -21.37 -7.32 -1.26
N PHE A 71 -21.87 -7.25 -2.51
CA PHE A 71 -22.04 -5.97 -3.20
C PHE A 71 -23.23 -5.98 -4.17
N GLU A 72 -23.74 -4.78 -4.44
CA GLU A 72 -24.70 -4.50 -5.49
C GLU A 72 -24.28 -3.21 -6.22
N LEU A 73 -24.29 -3.24 -7.55
CA LEU A 73 -23.95 -2.10 -8.40
C LEU A 73 -25.21 -1.54 -9.08
N GLY A 74 -25.42 -0.25 -8.91
CA GLY A 74 -26.46 0.50 -9.61
C GLY A 74 -26.16 0.75 -11.08
N ALA A 75 -27.04 1.51 -11.75
CA ALA A 75 -26.83 1.95 -13.12
C ALA A 75 -25.62 2.92 -13.21
N PRO A 76 -24.83 2.88 -14.28
CA PRO A 76 -23.72 3.80 -14.46
C PRO A 76 -24.21 5.23 -14.61
N GLU A 77 -23.47 6.19 -14.04
CA GLU A 77 -23.73 7.63 -14.15
C GLU A 77 -22.43 8.38 -14.44
N GLU A 78 -22.52 9.48 -15.20
CA GLU A 78 -21.39 10.36 -15.43
C GLU A 78 -21.17 11.27 -14.21
N VAL A 79 -19.93 11.38 -13.76
CA VAL A 79 -19.53 12.07 -12.53
C VAL A 79 -18.36 13.00 -12.80
N ASP A 80 -18.48 14.27 -12.38
CA ASP A 80 -17.32 15.13 -12.19
C ASP A 80 -16.60 14.69 -10.92
N LEU A 81 -15.41 14.10 -11.08
CA LEU A 81 -14.64 13.56 -9.95
C LEU A 81 -14.23 14.65 -8.95
N GLY A 82 -14.09 15.90 -9.40
CA GLY A 82 -13.78 17.04 -8.55
C GLY A 82 -14.93 17.45 -7.64
N SER A 83 -16.16 17.01 -7.93
CA SER A 83 -17.35 17.28 -7.11
C SER A 83 -17.55 16.27 -5.95
N LEU A 84 -16.75 15.20 -5.90
CA LEU A 84 -16.80 14.22 -4.82
C LEU A 84 -16.12 14.77 -3.56
N ASP A 85 -16.61 14.41 -2.39
CA ASP A 85 -15.99 14.80 -1.12
C ASP A 85 -14.63 14.12 -0.94
N VAL A 86 -14.57 12.81 -1.22
CA VAL A 86 -13.35 12.02 -1.12
C VAL A 86 -13.27 10.97 -2.23
N ILE A 87 -12.05 10.67 -2.69
CA ILE A 87 -11.77 9.55 -3.60
C ILE A 87 -10.72 8.66 -2.96
N LEU A 88 -11.06 7.41 -2.73
CA LEU A 88 -10.15 6.37 -2.27
C LEU A 88 -9.48 5.72 -3.48
N MET A 89 -8.18 5.94 -3.67
CA MET A 89 -7.39 5.27 -4.70
C MET A 89 -6.89 3.94 -4.14
N ARG A 90 -7.60 2.86 -4.46
CA ARG A 90 -7.38 1.52 -3.92
C ARG A 90 -7.05 0.49 -5.00
N LYS A 91 -6.66 0.96 -6.18
CA LYS A 91 -6.16 0.08 -7.25
C LYS A 91 -4.88 -0.61 -6.79
N ASP A 92 -4.88 -1.94 -6.87
CA ASP A 92 -3.69 -2.74 -6.59
C ASP A 92 -2.58 -2.53 -7.64
N PRO A 93 -1.31 -2.69 -7.28
CA PRO A 93 -0.24 -2.78 -8.28
C PRO A 93 -0.57 -3.79 -9.40
N PRO A 94 0.00 -3.67 -10.62
CA PRO A 94 1.30 -3.05 -10.86
C PRO A 94 1.28 -1.52 -10.86
N PHE A 95 2.35 -0.92 -10.32
CA PHE A 95 2.61 0.49 -10.45
C PHE A 95 3.32 0.73 -11.80
N ASP A 96 2.52 0.96 -12.82
CA ASP A 96 2.94 1.15 -14.21
C ASP A 96 2.52 2.51 -14.74
N MET A 97 2.70 2.76 -16.02
CA MET A 97 2.32 4.03 -16.63
C MET A 97 0.80 4.26 -16.59
N GLU A 98 -0.02 3.23 -16.64
CA GLU A 98 -1.47 3.37 -16.51
C GLU A 98 -1.87 3.80 -15.09
N TYR A 99 -1.16 3.30 -14.07
CA TYR A 99 -1.32 3.78 -12.69
C TYR A 99 -0.93 5.27 -12.60
N ILE A 100 0.20 5.66 -13.19
CA ILE A 100 0.66 7.07 -13.21
C ILE A 100 -0.36 7.97 -13.94
N TYR A 101 -0.89 7.55 -15.10
CA TYR A 101 -1.92 8.32 -15.80
C TYR A 101 -3.19 8.48 -14.98
N THR A 102 -3.58 7.46 -14.22
CA THR A 102 -4.68 7.57 -13.26
C THR A 102 -4.40 8.64 -12.22
N THR A 103 -3.19 8.72 -11.68
CA THR A 103 -2.83 9.76 -10.70
C THR A 103 -2.91 11.18 -11.28
N TYR A 104 -2.65 11.38 -12.59
CA TYR A 104 -2.84 12.69 -13.24
C TYR A 104 -4.32 13.07 -13.35
N ILE A 105 -5.21 12.11 -13.58
CA ILE A 105 -6.66 12.34 -13.52
C ILE A 105 -7.07 12.76 -12.11
N LEU A 106 -6.52 12.08 -11.08
CA LEU A 106 -6.77 12.39 -9.68
C LEU A 106 -6.22 13.76 -9.26
N ASP A 107 -5.09 14.21 -9.81
CA ASP A 107 -4.62 15.60 -9.62
C ASP A 107 -5.67 16.61 -10.09
N ARG A 108 -6.32 16.34 -11.24
CA ARG A 108 -7.40 17.21 -11.75
C ARG A 108 -8.63 17.17 -10.86
N ALA A 109 -8.99 16.00 -10.33
CA ALA A 109 -10.07 15.86 -9.37
C ALA A 109 -9.78 16.62 -8.06
N ALA A 110 -8.54 16.53 -7.55
CA ALA A 110 -8.10 17.28 -6.36
C ALA A 110 -8.18 18.80 -6.57
N LEU A 111 -7.78 19.30 -7.75
CA LEU A 111 -7.92 20.72 -8.11
C LEU A 111 -9.39 21.15 -8.24
N GLY A 112 -10.30 20.22 -8.53
CA GLY A 112 -11.74 20.43 -8.56
C GLY A 112 -12.38 20.48 -7.17
N GLY A 113 -11.71 19.99 -6.13
CA GLY A 113 -12.17 20.04 -4.74
C GLY A 113 -12.18 18.69 -4.02
N ALA A 114 -12.01 17.55 -4.68
CA ALA A 114 -12.03 16.25 -4.05
C ALA A 114 -10.80 16.03 -3.13
N LEU A 115 -10.99 15.39 -1.98
CA LEU A 115 -9.90 14.83 -1.19
C LEU A 115 -9.47 13.50 -1.77
N ILE A 116 -8.21 13.34 -2.15
CA ILE A 116 -7.71 12.07 -2.69
C ILE A 116 -6.92 11.32 -1.60
N VAL A 117 -7.26 10.08 -1.35
CA VAL A 117 -6.61 9.19 -0.39
C VAL A 117 -5.98 8.00 -1.14
N ASN A 118 -4.63 7.95 -1.26
CA ASN A 118 -3.66 8.93 -0.83
C ASN A 118 -3.41 10.00 -1.90
N GLY A 119 -2.75 11.10 -1.51
CA GLY A 119 -2.41 12.21 -2.42
C GLY A 119 -1.73 11.71 -3.70
N PRO A 120 -2.17 12.18 -4.91
CA PRO A 120 -1.67 11.63 -6.18
C PRO A 120 -0.16 11.79 -6.37
N GLN A 121 0.42 12.87 -5.87
CA GLN A 121 1.87 13.11 -5.91
C GLN A 121 2.61 12.07 -5.05
N ALA A 122 2.12 11.80 -3.83
CA ALA A 122 2.72 10.80 -2.95
C ALA A 122 2.69 9.39 -3.57
N LEU A 123 1.59 9.04 -4.25
CA LEU A 123 1.48 7.77 -4.98
C LEU A 123 2.56 7.61 -6.05
N ARG A 124 2.97 8.70 -6.72
CA ARG A 124 4.05 8.68 -7.72
C ARG A 124 5.43 8.68 -7.10
N ASP A 125 5.65 9.40 -6.01
CA ASP A 125 6.98 9.65 -5.45
C ASP A 125 7.43 8.56 -4.48
N ILE A 126 6.50 7.92 -3.78
CA ILE A 126 6.81 6.93 -2.74
C ILE A 126 6.72 5.52 -3.36
N ASN A 127 7.81 5.08 -3.99
CA ASN A 127 7.95 3.68 -4.35
C ASN A 127 8.13 2.82 -3.10
N GLU A 128 7.39 1.73 -2.97
CA GLU A 128 7.30 0.90 -1.76
C GLU A 128 8.64 0.44 -1.20
N LYS A 129 9.65 0.22 -2.05
CA LYS A 129 10.98 -0.26 -1.68
C LYS A 129 12.03 0.84 -1.75
N ALA A 130 12.10 1.55 -2.89
CA ALA A 130 13.14 2.55 -3.11
C ALA A 130 13.08 3.68 -2.07
N TYR A 131 11.89 4.11 -1.68
CA TYR A 131 11.73 5.23 -0.75
C TYR A 131 12.25 4.94 0.66
N THR A 132 12.43 3.67 1.04
CA THR A 132 13.07 3.29 2.31
C THR A 132 14.51 3.80 2.40
N ALA A 133 15.21 3.96 1.27
CA ALA A 133 16.59 4.46 1.24
C ALA A 133 16.74 5.93 1.70
N TRP A 134 15.63 6.68 1.83
CA TRP A 134 15.63 8.03 2.43
C TRP A 134 15.72 8.01 3.96
N PHE A 135 15.63 6.83 4.58
CA PHE A 135 15.65 6.63 6.04
C PHE A 135 16.74 5.63 6.45
N PRO A 136 18.03 5.93 6.17
CA PRO A 136 19.13 4.97 6.39
C PRO A 136 19.31 4.58 7.86
N GLU A 137 18.81 5.39 8.81
CA GLU A 137 18.91 5.14 10.25
C GLU A 137 17.94 4.06 10.76
N ILE A 138 16.85 3.78 10.02
CA ILE A 138 15.83 2.80 10.40
C ILE A 138 15.69 1.67 9.37
N THR A 139 16.54 1.62 8.33
CA THR A 139 16.51 0.60 7.29
C THR A 139 17.77 -0.26 7.32
N PRO A 140 17.73 -1.52 6.85
CA PRO A 140 18.96 -2.27 6.63
C PRO A 140 19.86 -1.54 5.62
N LEU A 141 21.18 -1.72 5.74
CA LEU A 141 22.08 -1.17 4.73
C LEU A 141 21.59 -1.54 3.33
N THR A 142 21.39 -0.52 2.49
CA THR A 142 20.68 -0.64 1.21
C THR A 142 21.54 -0.09 0.08
N LEU A 143 21.57 -0.83 -1.03
CA LEU A 143 22.11 -0.42 -2.30
C LEU A 143 21.02 -0.49 -3.36
N ILE A 144 20.78 0.58 -4.10
CA ILE A 144 19.90 0.59 -5.29
C ILE A 144 20.76 0.85 -6.51
N THR A 145 20.91 -0.14 -7.36
CA THR A 145 21.76 -0.05 -8.55
C THR A 145 21.22 -0.93 -9.68
N ARG A 146 21.67 -0.70 -10.89
CA ARG A 146 21.56 -1.61 -12.02
C ARG A 146 22.91 -2.23 -12.42
N SER A 147 23.97 -1.85 -11.72
CA SER A 147 25.32 -2.38 -11.94
C SER A 147 25.47 -3.74 -11.24
N MET A 148 25.71 -4.79 -12.01
CA MET A 148 25.99 -6.11 -11.46
C MET A 148 27.32 -6.15 -10.70
N ASP A 149 28.28 -5.30 -11.07
CA ASP A 149 29.57 -5.21 -10.35
C ASP A 149 29.39 -4.62 -8.96
N ASP A 150 28.56 -3.58 -8.81
CA ASP A 150 28.24 -3.01 -7.51
C ASP A 150 27.51 -4.05 -6.63
N MET A 151 26.59 -4.85 -7.20
CA MET A 151 25.92 -5.93 -6.46
C MET A 151 26.91 -7.01 -6.01
N ARG A 152 27.88 -7.38 -6.86
CA ARG A 152 28.93 -8.34 -6.49
C ARG A 152 29.83 -7.79 -5.38
N ALA A 153 30.21 -6.52 -5.46
CA ALA A 153 31.00 -5.85 -4.44
C ALA A 153 30.24 -5.81 -3.11
N PHE A 154 28.96 -5.45 -3.13
CA PHE A 154 28.10 -5.42 -1.95
C PHE A 154 27.95 -6.82 -1.32
N LEU A 155 27.75 -7.87 -2.15
CA LEU A 155 27.71 -9.25 -1.65
C LEU A 155 29.04 -9.70 -1.04
N ALA A 156 30.17 -9.34 -1.68
CA ALA A 156 31.50 -9.69 -1.20
C ALA A 156 31.83 -9.02 0.14
N GLU A 157 31.40 -7.78 0.35
CA GLU A 157 31.59 -7.02 1.57
C GLU A 157 30.75 -7.55 2.73
N HIS A 158 29.48 -7.92 2.46
CA HIS A 158 28.48 -8.21 3.51
C HIS A 158 28.15 -9.71 3.67
N GLY A 159 28.60 -10.56 2.77
CA GLY A 159 28.51 -12.02 2.85
C GLY A 159 27.11 -12.60 2.62
N ARG A 160 26.03 -11.93 3.04
CA ARG A 160 24.65 -12.38 2.87
C ARG A 160 23.72 -11.17 2.66
N ILE A 161 23.04 -11.15 1.54
CA ILE A 161 22.15 -10.04 1.14
C ILE A 161 20.79 -10.54 0.66
N VAL A 162 19.80 -9.67 0.67
CA VAL A 162 18.52 -9.86 -0.03
C VAL A 162 18.53 -8.99 -1.29
N VAL A 163 18.19 -9.57 -2.42
CA VAL A 163 18.06 -8.84 -3.69
C VAL A 163 16.62 -8.91 -4.17
N LYS A 164 16.05 -7.77 -4.56
CA LYS A 164 14.63 -7.65 -4.93
C LYS A 164 14.44 -6.60 -6.02
N PRO A 165 13.44 -6.79 -6.93
CA PRO A 165 13.04 -5.75 -7.87
C PRO A 165 12.35 -4.59 -7.14
N LEU A 166 12.38 -3.39 -7.71
CA LEU A 166 11.70 -2.21 -7.12
C LEU A 166 10.18 -2.20 -7.39
N ASP A 167 9.74 -2.89 -8.43
CA ASP A 167 8.35 -2.92 -8.93
C ASP A 167 7.58 -4.23 -8.61
N GLY A 168 8.20 -5.13 -7.85
CA GLY A 168 7.62 -6.43 -7.50
C GLY A 168 6.75 -6.39 -6.24
N MET A 169 5.55 -6.94 -6.30
CA MET A 169 4.65 -7.12 -5.15
C MET A 169 4.53 -8.59 -4.74
N GLY A 170 4.05 -8.82 -3.52
CA GLY A 170 3.68 -10.17 -3.07
C GLY A 170 4.87 -11.11 -2.83
N GLY A 171 6.07 -10.58 -2.57
CA GLY A 171 7.28 -11.39 -2.36
C GLY A 171 7.84 -12.04 -3.63
N LYS A 172 7.34 -11.68 -4.80
CA LYS A 172 7.84 -12.21 -6.08
C LYS A 172 9.27 -11.73 -6.34
N SER A 173 10.12 -12.65 -6.81
CA SER A 173 11.51 -12.36 -7.20
C SER A 173 12.36 -11.76 -6.09
N ILE A 174 12.10 -12.08 -4.84
CA ILE A 174 12.97 -11.79 -3.69
C ILE A 174 13.91 -12.97 -3.50
N PHE A 175 15.22 -12.70 -3.54
CA PHE A 175 16.24 -13.73 -3.40
C PHE A 175 17.16 -13.41 -2.22
N VAL A 176 17.45 -14.43 -1.41
CA VAL A 176 18.54 -14.40 -0.43
C VAL A 176 19.78 -14.95 -1.10
N VAL A 177 20.83 -14.14 -1.23
CA VAL A 177 22.10 -14.51 -1.89
C VAL A 177 23.20 -14.52 -0.85
N ARG A 178 24.03 -15.57 -0.86
CA ARG A 178 25.22 -15.71 0.01
C ARG A 178 26.49 -15.65 -0.82
N GLN A 179 27.56 -15.22 -0.20
CA GLN A 179 28.88 -15.29 -0.82
C GLN A 179 29.20 -16.75 -1.20
N GLY A 180 29.63 -16.97 -2.44
CA GLY A 180 29.89 -18.30 -2.99
C GLY A 180 28.67 -19.01 -3.59
N ASP A 181 27.49 -18.36 -3.62
CA ASP A 181 26.32 -18.92 -4.31
C ASP A 181 26.54 -18.95 -5.82
N ASN A 182 26.48 -20.14 -6.41
CA ASN A 182 26.68 -20.35 -7.85
C ASN A 182 25.63 -19.64 -8.72
N ASN A 183 24.45 -19.34 -8.15
CA ASN A 183 23.36 -18.66 -8.85
C ASN A 183 23.42 -17.14 -8.73
N ALA A 184 24.32 -16.57 -7.91
CA ALA A 184 24.37 -15.12 -7.64
C ALA A 184 24.37 -14.29 -8.91
N ASN A 185 25.22 -14.64 -9.89
CA ASN A 185 25.30 -13.91 -11.16
C ASN A 185 23.98 -13.97 -11.95
N VAL A 186 23.36 -15.15 -12.04
CA VAL A 186 22.10 -15.32 -12.77
C VAL A 186 20.97 -14.54 -12.10
N ILE A 187 20.97 -14.47 -10.76
CA ILE A 187 20.01 -13.66 -9.99
C ILE A 187 20.20 -12.18 -10.32
N PHE A 188 21.45 -11.69 -10.30
CA PHE A 188 21.74 -10.27 -10.62
C PHE A 188 21.40 -9.95 -12.07
N GLU A 189 21.75 -10.80 -13.03
CA GLU A 189 21.38 -10.66 -14.45
C GLU A 189 19.86 -10.57 -14.62
N THR A 190 19.12 -11.48 -13.99
CA THR A 190 17.64 -11.54 -14.07
C THR A 190 17.00 -10.29 -13.49
N LEU A 191 17.41 -9.87 -12.28
CA LEU A 191 16.81 -8.72 -11.60
C LEU A 191 17.16 -7.39 -12.23
N THR A 192 18.40 -7.27 -12.73
CA THR A 192 18.84 -6.04 -13.40
C THR A 192 18.53 -6.02 -14.89
N ASP A 193 17.96 -7.09 -15.45
CA ASP A 193 17.79 -7.25 -16.88
C ASP A 193 19.10 -6.90 -17.63
N TYR A 194 20.19 -7.58 -17.23
CA TYR A 194 21.54 -7.35 -17.75
C TYR A 194 22.00 -5.87 -17.66
N GLY A 195 21.71 -5.22 -16.53
CA GLY A 195 22.11 -3.83 -16.26
C GLY A 195 21.18 -2.77 -16.87
N ARG A 196 19.99 -3.14 -17.34
CA ARG A 196 18.97 -2.21 -17.89
C ARG A 196 17.98 -1.73 -16.85
N ARG A 197 17.76 -2.50 -15.76
CA ARG A 197 16.79 -2.23 -14.68
C ARG A 197 17.49 -1.96 -13.36
N PHE A 198 16.99 -1.00 -12.60
CA PHE A 198 17.37 -0.85 -11.21
C PHE A 198 16.77 -1.98 -10.36
N ALA A 199 17.57 -2.48 -9.43
CA ALA A 199 17.14 -3.42 -8.40
C ALA A 199 17.75 -3.00 -7.05
N MET A 200 17.21 -3.54 -5.97
CA MET A 200 17.67 -3.27 -4.61
C MET A 200 18.42 -4.48 -4.06
N ALA A 201 19.57 -4.23 -3.44
CA ALA A 201 20.26 -5.16 -2.55
C ALA A 201 20.23 -4.60 -1.13
N GLN A 202 19.89 -5.42 -0.15
CA GLN A 202 19.87 -5.05 1.27
C GLN A 202 20.62 -6.08 2.10
N LEU A 203 21.21 -5.63 3.21
CA LEU A 203 21.74 -6.55 4.20
C LEU A 203 20.64 -7.50 4.67
N PHE A 204 20.94 -8.79 4.76
CA PHE A 204 19.97 -9.77 5.22
C PHE A 204 19.70 -9.60 6.72
N VAL A 205 18.43 -9.51 7.09
CA VAL A 205 17.95 -9.39 8.47
C VAL A 205 17.50 -10.78 8.94
N PRO A 206 18.22 -11.43 9.87
CA PRO A 206 17.92 -12.81 10.32
C PRO A 206 16.56 -12.95 10.99
N GLU A 207 16.06 -11.89 11.59
CA GLU A 207 14.79 -11.82 12.31
C GLU A 207 13.58 -12.07 11.41
N ILE A 208 13.76 -12.16 10.08
CA ILE A 208 12.69 -12.61 9.16
C ILE A 208 12.12 -13.98 9.56
N SER A 209 12.90 -14.82 10.22
CA SER A 209 12.43 -16.10 10.77
C SER A 209 11.34 -15.95 11.84
N LEU A 210 11.25 -14.79 12.50
CA LEU A 210 10.21 -14.44 13.46
C LEU A 210 8.99 -13.79 12.80
N GLY A 211 9.11 -13.49 11.52
CA GLY A 211 8.08 -12.85 10.72
C GLY A 211 8.44 -11.44 10.27
N ASP A 212 7.71 -11.00 9.27
CA ASP A 212 7.64 -9.67 8.72
C ASP A 212 6.38 -9.00 9.30
N LYS A 213 6.52 -7.84 9.94
CA LYS A 213 5.43 -7.14 10.63
C LYS A 213 4.84 -6.07 9.72
N ARG A 214 3.54 -6.18 9.38
CA ARG A 214 2.77 -5.09 8.76
C ARG A 214 2.22 -4.17 9.85
N ILE A 215 2.59 -2.90 9.83
CA ILE A 215 2.04 -1.85 10.69
C ILE A 215 1.24 -0.89 9.81
N LEU A 216 -0.01 -0.63 10.19
CA LEU A 216 -0.85 0.34 9.49
C LEU A 216 -0.73 1.71 10.16
N LEU A 217 -0.62 2.76 9.32
CA LEU A 217 -0.58 4.14 9.77
C LEU A 217 -1.77 4.90 9.16
N ILE A 218 -2.43 5.70 10.00
CA ILE A 218 -3.53 6.58 9.61
C ILE A 218 -3.15 8.01 9.97
N ASP A 219 -3.11 8.88 8.96
CA ASP A 219 -2.68 10.28 9.10
C ASP A 219 -1.34 10.38 9.85
N GLY A 220 -0.41 9.46 9.55
CA GLY A 220 0.92 9.35 10.14
C GLY A 220 0.97 8.75 11.55
N GLU A 221 -0.15 8.36 12.15
CA GLU A 221 -0.19 7.70 13.45
C GLU A 221 -0.37 6.18 13.29
N PRO A 222 0.44 5.35 13.96
CA PRO A 222 0.29 3.90 13.87
C PRO A 222 -0.95 3.40 14.62
N VAL A 223 -1.63 2.40 14.09
CA VAL A 223 -2.57 1.60 14.88
C VAL A 223 -1.79 0.82 15.95
N PRO A 224 -2.40 0.51 17.11
CA PRO A 224 -1.65 0.00 18.26
C PRO A 224 -1.06 -1.41 18.08
N TYR A 225 -1.42 -2.12 17.02
CA TYR A 225 -0.99 -3.49 16.77
C TYR A 225 -0.39 -3.66 15.37
N ALA A 226 0.58 -4.57 15.26
CA ALA A 226 1.15 -5.04 14.00
C ALA A 226 0.61 -6.41 13.62
N LEU A 227 0.55 -6.71 12.34
CA LEU A 227 0.24 -8.03 11.81
C LEU A 227 1.54 -8.74 11.43
N ALA A 228 2.04 -9.63 12.30
CA ALA A 228 3.19 -10.47 11.99
C ALA A 228 2.79 -11.55 10.97
N ARG A 229 3.51 -11.60 9.86
CA ARG A 229 3.35 -12.58 8.78
C ARG A 229 4.51 -13.55 8.86
N ILE A 230 4.29 -14.69 9.50
CA ILE A 230 5.32 -15.67 9.81
C ILE A 230 5.49 -16.59 8.59
N PRO A 231 6.68 -16.64 7.96
CA PRO A 231 6.97 -17.54 6.85
C PRO A 231 6.73 -19.00 7.20
N SER A 232 6.38 -19.83 6.21
CA SER A 232 6.42 -21.28 6.38
C SER A 232 7.86 -21.79 6.52
N ALA A 233 8.06 -22.97 7.10
CA ALA A 233 9.40 -23.53 7.35
C ALA A 233 10.25 -23.68 6.06
N ASP A 234 9.61 -23.77 4.89
CA ASP A 234 10.25 -24.00 3.60
C ASP A 234 10.40 -22.71 2.74
N ASP A 235 9.95 -21.55 3.24
CA ASP A 235 10.00 -20.28 2.49
C ASP A 235 10.41 -19.11 3.40
N ASN A 236 11.37 -18.31 2.97
CA ASN A 236 11.83 -17.11 3.70
C ASN A 236 10.93 -15.88 3.46
N ARG A 237 9.78 -16.01 2.77
CA ARG A 237 8.89 -14.89 2.42
C ARG A 237 7.73 -14.81 3.39
N GLY A 238 7.59 -13.67 4.07
CA GLY A 238 6.51 -13.37 5.02
C GLY A 238 5.15 -13.01 4.38
N ASN A 239 4.97 -13.24 3.07
CA ASN A 239 3.74 -12.83 2.39
C ASN A 239 2.58 -13.81 2.62
N LEU A 240 1.42 -13.29 3.04
CA LEU A 240 0.20 -14.09 3.28
C LEU A 240 -0.32 -14.82 2.03
N VAL A 241 -0.07 -14.27 0.85
CA VAL A 241 -0.43 -14.91 -0.44
C VAL A 241 0.34 -16.21 -0.64
N MET A 242 1.53 -16.32 -0.03
CA MET A 242 2.41 -17.49 -0.12
C MET A 242 2.24 -18.47 1.06
N GLY A 243 1.17 -18.33 1.86
CA GLY A 243 0.84 -19.28 2.93
C GLY A 243 1.42 -18.94 4.32
N ALA A 244 1.95 -17.74 4.52
CA ALA A 244 2.35 -17.28 5.84
C ALA A 244 1.16 -17.20 6.80
N THR A 245 1.42 -17.44 8.09
CA THR A 245 0.41 -17.30 9.15
C THR A 245 0.39 -15.85 9.65
N ALA A 246 -0.82 -15.27 9.68
CA ALA A 246 -1.03 -13.92 10.20
C ALA A 246 -1.32 -13.94 11.70
N ARG A 247 -0.49 -13.28 12.50
CA ARG A 247 -0.68 -13.12 13.93
C ARG A 247 -0.52 -11.66 14.34
N GLY A 248 -1.55 -11.11 14.98
CA GLY A 248 -1.47 -9.77 15.57
C GLY A 248 -0.58 -9.75 16.81
N GLN A 249 0.12 -8.64 17.03
CA GLN A 249 0.95 -8.38 18.20
C GLN A 249 1.03 -6.90 18.51
N GLU A 250 1.32 -6.54 19.76
CA GLU A 250 1.58 -5.15 20.14
C GLU A 250 2.83 -4.60 19.45
N LEU A 251 2.87 -3.29 19.21
CA LEU A 251 4.04 -2.61 18.69
C LEU A 251 5.17 -2.61 19.73
N SER A 252 6.37 -2.97 19.31
CA SER A 252 7.59 -2.82 20.11
C SER A 252 8.00 -1.34 20.23
N ALA A 253 9.00 -1.04 21.06
CA ALA A 253 9.58 0.30 21.13
C ALA A 253 10.21 0.71 19.79
N ALA A 254 10.95 -0.20 19.14
CA ALA A 254 11.54 0.06 17.82
C ALA A 254 10.48 0.28 16.74
N ASP A 255 9.37 -0.46 16.75
CA ASP A 255 8.26 -0.22 15.82
C ASP A 255 7.70 1.20 15.98
N ARG A 256 7.55 1.68 17.21
CA ARG A 256 7.07 3.04 17.50
C ARG A 256 8.07 4.11 17.07
N GLU A 257 9.37 3.88 17.22
CA GLU A 257 10.43 4.78 16.75
C GLU A 257 10.41 4.89 15.22
N ILE A 258 10.30 3.78 14.51
CA ILE A 258 10.13 3.77 13.04
C ILE A 258 8.90 4.59 12.64
N CYS A 259 7.77 4.37 13.28
CA CYS A 259 6.54 5.12 13.00
C CYS A 259 6.69 6.63 13.32
N ALA A 260 7.40 6.99 14.39
CA ALA A 260 7.65 8.38 14.75
C ALA A 260 8.53 9.12 13.74
N VAL A 261 9.48 8.43 13.10
CA VAL A 261 10.29 8.99 12.00
C VAL A 261 9.43 9.16 10.73
N LEU A 262 8.63 8.16 10.37
CA LEU A 262 7.88 8.15 9.12
C LEU A 262 6.61 9.00 9.15
N GLY A 263 5.89 9.01 10.28
CA GLY A 263 4.58 9.62 10.38
C GLY A 263 4.51 11.07 9.91
N PRO A 264 5.41 11.97 10.38
CA PRO A 264 5.47 13.37 9.91
C PRO A 264 5.69 13.47 8.39
N VAL A 265 6.59 12.66 7.83
CA VAL A 265 6.91 12.66 6.39
C VAL A 265 5.71 12.22 5.57
N LEU A 266 5.02 11.14 5.98
CA LEU A 266 3.82 10.66 5.30
C LEU A 266 2.70 11.71 5.30
N ARG A 267 2.49 12.40 6.43
CA ARG A 267 1.52 13.51 6.52
C ARG A 267 1.86 14.66 5.58
N GLU A 268 3.13 15.08 5.56
CA GLU A 268 3.59 16.16 4.68
C GLU A 268 3.33 15.86 3.20
N HIS A 269 3.47 14.59 2.81
CA HIS A 269 3.18 14.11 1.45
C HIS A 269 1.69 13.84 1.19
N GLY A 270 0.80 14.05 2.16
CA GLY A 270 -0.64 13.80 2.00
C GLY A 270 -1.01 12.31 1.95
N VAL A 271 -0.25 11.48 2.66
CA VAL A 271 -0.54 10.05 2.84
C VAL A 271 -1.40 9.87 4.08
N LEU A 272 -2.69 9.62 3.90
CA LEU A 272 -3.62 9.36 4.99
C LEU A 272 -3.64 7.90 5.44
N PHE A 273 -3.32 6.97 4.54
CA PHE A 273 -3.31 5.54 4.84
C PHE A 273 -2.06 4.87 4.27
N ALA A 274 -1.25 4.31 5.13
CA ALA A 274 -0.05 3.56 4.75
C ALA A 274 0.05 2.23 5.49
N GLY A 275 0.75 1.29 4.87
CA GLY A 275 1.22 0.07 5.53
C GLY A 275 2.73 -0.01 5.42
N ILE A 276 3.43 -0.09 6.54
CA ILE A 276 4.87 -0.29 6.54
C ILE A 276 5.20 -1.73 6.92
N ASP A 277 6.27 -2.25 6.35
CA ASP A 277 6.76 -3.59 6.65
C ASP A 277 8.08 -3.50 7.42
N VAL A 278 8.15 -4.22 8.54
CA VAL A 278 9.28 -4.18 9.49
C VAL A 278 9.75 -5.59 9.79
N ILE A 279 11.06 -5.84 9.62
CA ILE A 279 11.72 -7.11 10.01
C ILE A 279 12.70 -6.81 11.13
N GLY A 280 12.54 -7.48 12.29
CA GLY A 280 13.28 -7.11 13.49
C GLY A 280 12.99 -5.66 13.86
N ASP A 281 14.02 -4.82 13.84
CA ASP A 281 13.97 -3.39 14.12
C ASP A 281 14.21 -2.54 12.87
N TYR A 282 14.00 -3.08 11.66
CA TYR A 282 14.29 -2.43 10.41
C TYR A 282 13.07 -2.30 9.51
N LEU A 283 12.85 -1.10 9.01
CA LEU A 283 11.90 -0.80 7.94
C LEU A 283 12.35 -1.45 6.62
N THR A 284 11.48 -2.15 5.94
CA THR A 284 11.79 -2.83 4.68
C THR A 284 10.93 -2.41 3.49
N GLU A 285 9.72 -1.89 3.75
CA GLU A 285 8.79 -1.37 2.73
C GLU A 285 7.87 -0.28 3.29
N ILE A 286 7.45 0.66 2.42
CA ILE A 286 6.45 1.70 2.71
C ILE A 286 5.35 1.62 1.65
N ASN A 287 4.24 0.98 1.97
CA ASN A 287 3.14 0.74 1.04
C ASN A 287 2.09 1.86 1.15
N VAL A 288 1.97 2.70 0.12
CA VAL A 288 1.03 3.83 0.06
C VAL A 288 -0.09 3.66 -0.97
N THR A 289 -0.06 2.63 -1.81
CA THR A 289 -1.07 2.34 -2.83
C THR A 289 -2.31 1.67 -2.23
N SER A 290 -2.25 0.37 -2.02
CA SER A 290 -3.37 -0.43 -1.52
C SER A 290 -2.97 -1.39 -0.37
N PRO A 291 -2.33 -0.89 0.72
CA PRO A 291 -1.92 -1.78 1.80
C PRO A 291 -3.11 -2.53 2.42
N THR A 292 -2.84 -3.78 2.81
CA THR A 292 -3.81 -4.70 3.42
C THR A 292 -3.48 -4.97 4.89
N GLY A 293 -4.39 -5.63 5.62
CA GLY A 293 -4.24 -6.01 7.02
C GLY A 293 -5.33 -5.47 7.94
N ILE A 294 -6.27 -4.65 7.44
CA ILE A 294 -7.36 -4.08 8.25
C ILE A 294 -8.21 -5.20 8.84
N ARG A 295 -8.76 -6.08 8.01
CA ARG A 295 -9.71 -7.13 8.44
C ARG A 295 -9.09 -8.11 9.43
N GLU A 296 -7.81 -8.44 9.23
CA GLU A 296 -7.07 -9.35 10.12
C GLU A 296 -6.83 -8.73 11.50
N LEU A 297 -6.49 -7.44 11.57
CA LEU A 297 -6.27 -6.75 12.85
C LEU A 297 -7.59 -6.44 13.56
N ASP A 298 -8.61 -5.97 12.84
CA ASP A 298 -9.93 -5.71 13.40
C ASP A 298 -10.50 -6.97 14.05
N ALA A 299 -10.39 -8.12 13.36
CA ALA A 299 -10.91 -9.39 13.85
C ALA A 299 -10.15 -9.93 15.09
N GLN A 300 -8.85 -9.63 15.23
CA GLN A 300 -8.04 -10.13 16.35
C GLN A 300 -8.10 -9.24 17.59
N PHE A 301 -8.37 -7.95 17.43
CA PHE A 301 -8.27 -6.97 18.53
C PHE A 301 -9.53 -6.12 18.73
N ASP A 302 -10.63 -6.48 18.07
CA ASP A 302 -11.91 -5.73 18.13
C ASP A 302 -11.71 -4.24 17.80
N LEU A 303 -10.97 -3.96 16.73
CA LEU A 303 -10.68 -2.62 16.24
C LEU A 303 -11.68 -2.21 15.15
N ASN A 304 -11.68 -0.93 14.83
CA ASN A 304 -12.30 -0.37 13.63
C ASN A 304 -11.32 0.56 12.92
N ILE A 305 -10.34 -0.03 12.24
CA ILE A 305 -9.25 0.71 11.57
C ILE A 305 -9.82 1.55 10.42
N ALA A 306 -10.79 1.04 9.68
CA ALA A 306 -11.48 1.82 8.66
C ALA A 306 -12.20 3.03 9.26
N GLY A 307 -12.77 2.90 10.45
CA GLY A 307 -13.35 4.01 11.20
C GLY A 307 -12.35 5.11 11.53
N LEU A 308 -11.14 4.74 11.98
CA LEU A 308 -10.07 5.71 12.23
C LEU A 308 -9.67 6.46 10.95
N LEU A 309 -9.63 5.77 9.80
CA LEU A 309 -9.35 6.41 8.52
C LEU A 309 -10.44 7.42 8.15
N PHE A 310 -11.72 7.07 8.28
CA PHE A 310 -12.81 8.00 8.00
C PHE A 310 -12.84 9.19 8.97
N ASP A 311 -12.47 8.99 10.24
CA ASP A 311 -12.30 10.11 11.19
C ASP A 311 -11.18 11.07 10.76
N ALA A 312 -10.08 10.53 10.19
CA ALA A 312 -9.03 11.35 9.61
C ALA A 312 -9.51 12.09 8.35
N ILE A 313 -10.25 11.42 7.45
CA ILE A 313 -10.87 12.02 6.27
C ILE A 313 -11.76 13.19 6.68
N ASP A 314 -12.65 12.99 7.64
CA ASP A 314 -13.59 14.04 8.13
C ASP A 314 -12.84 15.26 8.67
N LYS A 315 -11.72 15.04 9.39
CA LYS A 315 -10.86 16.13 9.87
C LYS A 315 -10.23 16.93 8.71
N HIS A 316 -9.82 16.27 7.66
CA HIS A 316 -9.25 16.91 6.47
C HIS A 316 -10.30 17.66 5.66
N LEU A 317 -11.51 17.12 5.53
CA LEU A 317 -12.64 17.78 4.85
C LEU A 317 -13.10 19.04 5.62
N THR A 318 -13.10 19.00 6.94
CA THR A 318 -13.51 20.15 7.77
C THR A 318 -12.50 21.32 7.74
N LYS A 319 -11.24 21.07 7.39
CA LYS A 319 -10.18 22.09 7.30
C LYS A 319 -10.12 22.79 5.94
N ARG A 320 -10.86 22.30 4.94
CA ARG A 320 -10.97 22.89 3.60
C ARG A 320 -12.10 23.90 3.52
#